data_dc37bfe7b42b27a21436eb0166a55f4b
#
_entry.id   dc37bfe7b42b27a21436eb0166a55f4b
#
_cell.length_a   1.000
_cell.length_b   1.000
_cell.length_c   1.000
_cell.angle_alpha   90.00
_cell.angle_beta   90.00
_cell.angle_gamma   90.00
#
_symmetry.space_group_name_H-M   'P 1'
#
loop_
_entity.id
_entity.type
_entity.pdbx_description
1 polymer ?
#
loop_
_entity_poly.entity_id
_entity_poly.type
_entity_poly.pdbx_seq_one_letter_code
_entity_poly.pdbx_strand_id
1 'polypeptide(L)'
;TLTYAEFMSWGTALHATAVRLEDGVEQLRMCKEEDEVEKIVAAQRIAEQALEEVLNDIKVGVTEKEIAARLTYLMLHYGAENMSFDPIVVSGANSSKPHGVPGEKTIGAGDFVTMDFGCIYDGYCSDMTRTVAVGHVTDEMQTVYDTVLNAQLAGIAACLRRGVAQALRSPRLYNAAYFGGCFSERAFSFAG
;
A
#
# COMPACT_ATOMS: atom_id res chain seq x y z
N THR A 1 5.65 -18.01 14.33
CA THR A 1 6.27 -17.42 15.53
C THR A 1 6.31 -18.48 16.59
N LEU A 2 7.49 -18.77 17.16
CA LEU A 2 7.68 -19.73 18.25
C LEU A 2 7.57 -18.97 19.58
N THR A 3 6.77 -19.48 20.50
CA THR A 3 6.71 -18.90 21.85
C THR A 3 7.94 -19.27 22.66
N TYR A 4 8.24 -18.50 23.71
CA TYR A 4 9.34 -18.82 24.62
C TYR A 4 9.16 -20.19 25.28
N ALA A 5 7.94 -20.57 25.62
CA ALA A 5 7.63 -21.87 26.23
C ALA A 5 7.92 -23.04 25.27
N GLU A 6 7.55 -22.91 24.00
CA GLU A 6 7.86 -23.89 22.97
C GLU A 6 9.37 -24.00 22.73
N PHE A 7 10.07 -22.85 22.66
CA PHE A 7 11.52 -22.83 22.52
C PHE A 7 12.22 -23.57 23.67
N MET A 8 11.82 -23.34 24.89
CA MET A 8 12.35 -24.05 26.10
C MET A 8 12.04 -25.54 26.07
N SER A 9 10.85 -25.93 25.64
CA SER A 9 10.45 -27.33 25.47
C SER A 9 11.31 -28.04 24.42
N TRP A 10 11.58 -27.36 23.27
CA TRP A 10 12.44 -27.89 22.23
C TRP A 10 13.90 -28.02 22.70
N GLY A 11 14.40 -27.04 23.46
CA GLY A 11 15.75 -27.09 24.01
C GLY A 11 16.01 -28.29 24.91
N THR A 12 14.98 -28.81 25.60
CA THR A 12 15.06 -30.05 26.38
C THR A 12 14.92 -31.32 25.55
N ALA A 13 14.17 -31.27 24.44
CA ALA A 13 13.91 -32.43 23.59
C ALA A 13 15.01 -32.63 22.51
N LEU A 14 15.63 -31.56 22.05
CA LEU A 14 16.69 -31.60 21.03
C LEU A 14 18.05 -31.67 21.71
N HIS A 15 18.80 -32.75 21.45
CA HIS A 15 20.21 -32.88 21.88
C HIS A 15 21.14 -32.01 21.00
N ALA A 16 20.79 -30.71 20.84
CA ALA A 16 21.50 -29.78 20.02
C ALA A 16 21.54 -28.38 20.66
N THR A 17 22.59 -27.64 20.40
CA THR A 17 22.68 -26.25 20.84
C THR A 17 21.95 -25.35 19.85
N ALA A 18 20.94 -24.62 20.33
CA ALA A 18 20.27 -23.61 19.50
C ALA A 18 21.21 -22.41 19.30
N VAL A 19 21.51 -22.12 18.06
CA VAL A 19 22.30 -20.95 17.66
C VAL A 19 21.39 -19.96 16.94
N ARG A 20 21.48 -18.69 17.30
CA ARG A 20 20.74 -17.65 16.61
C ARG A 20 21.20 -17.54 15.16
N LEU A 21 20.29 -17.74 14.23
CA LEU A 21 20.51 -17.45 12.82
C LEU A 21 20.16 -15.97 12.63
N GLU A 22 21.18 -15.10 12.66
CA GLU A 22 20.97 -13.68 12.35
C GLU A 22 20.53 -13.56 10.90
N ASP A 23 19.71 -12.65 10.56
CA ASP A 23 19.20 -12.20 9.23
C ASP A 23 19.34 -13.15 8.01
N GLY A 24 19.67 -14.43 8.23
CA GLY A 24 19.99 -15.37 7.14
C GLY A 24 18.80 -15.67 6.23
N VAL A 25 17.61 -15.81 6.82
CA VAL A 25 16.37 -16.02 6.05
C VAL A 25 15.92 -14.71 5.39
N GLU A 26 16.04 -13.60 6.11
CA GLU A 26 15.74 -12.27 5.63
C GLU A 26 16.59 -11.89 4.42
N GLN A 27 17.89 -12.21 4.44
CA GLN A 27 18.79 -11.98 3.31
C GLN A 27 18.40 -12.78 2.08
N LEU A 28 17.99 -14.04 2.24
CA LEU A 28 17.49 -14.85 1.13
C LEU A 28 16.24 -14.26 0.47
N ARG A 29 15.40 -13.61 1.27
CA ARG A 29 14.15 -12.99 0.80
C ARG A 29 14.32 -11.59 0.22
N MET A 30 15.48 -10.95 0.40
CA MET A 30 15.73 -9.59 -0.09
C MET A 30 15.72 -9.52 -1.61
N CYS A 31 16.36 -10.49 -2.28
CA CYS A 31 16.35 -10.59 -3.74
C CYS A 31 15.21 -11.53 -4.17
N LYS A 32 14.33 -11.03 -5.02
CA LYS A 32 13.21 -11.80 -5.55
C LYS A 32 13.58 -12.41 -6.88
N GLU A 33 13.16 -13.65 -7.09
CA GLU A 33 13.19 -14.30 -8.39
C GLU A 33 12.12 -13.69 -9.33
N GLU A 34 12.16 -14.00 -10.63
CA GLU A 34 11.27 -13.36 -11.59
C GLU A 34 9.79 -13.69 -11.36
N ASP A 35 9.49 -14.94 -11.00
CA ASP A 35 8.14 -15.39 -10.66
C ASP A 35 7.59 -14.74 -9.39
N GLU A 36 8.43 -14.47 -8.39
CA GLU A 36 8.07 -13.72 -7.19
C GLU A 36 7.69 -12.27 -7.52
N VAL A 37 8.45 -11.66 -8.42
CA VAL A 37 8.16 -10.30 -8.91
C VAL A 37 6.84 -10.27 -9.67
N GLU A 38 6.55 -11.27 -10.50
CA GLU A 38 5.26 -11.36 -11.22
C GLU A 38 4.08 -11.43 -10.26
N LYS A 39 4.20 -12.15 -9.14
CA LYS A 39 3.15 -12.22 -8.10
C LYS A 39 2.95 -10.87 -7.38
N ILE A 40 4.03 -10.17 -7.05
CA ILE A 40 3.96 -8.82 -6.47
C ILE A 40 3.26 -7.86 -7.45
N VAL A 41 3.61 -7.92 -8.74
CA VAL A 41 2.97 -7.11 -9.77
C VAL A 41 1.49 -7.46 -9.90
N ALA A 42 1.12 -8.74 -9.85
CA ALA A 42 -0.27 -9.17 -9.91
C ALA A 42 -1.08 -8.62 -8.72
N ALA A 43 -0.54 -8.73 -7.48
CA ALA A 43 -1.17 -8.14 -6.31
C ALA A 43 -1.36 -6.61 -6.46
N GLN A 44 -0.35 -5.91 -6.99
CA GLN A 44 -0.44 -4.47 -7.25
C GLN A 44 -1.53 -4.14 -8.29
N ARG A 45 -1.66 -4.92 -9.37
CA ARG A 45 -2.68 -4.69 -10.40
C ARG A 45 -4.10 -4.89 -9.89
N ILE A 46 -4.31 -5.86 -9.00
CA ILE A 46 -5.59 -6.05 -8.32
C ILE A 46 -5.95 -4.80 -7.50
N ALA A 47 -5.01 -4.27 -6.72
CA ALA A 47 -5.23 -3.07 -5.92
C ALA A 47 -5.50 -1.84 -6.80
N GLU A 48 -4.79 -1.66 -7.91
CA GLU A 48 -5.01 -0.59 -8.88
C GLU A 48 -6.40 -0.67 -9.50
N GLN A 49 -6.84 -1.85 -9.91
CA GLN A 49 -8.18 -2.05 -10.48
C GLN A 49 -9.28 -1.75 -9.47
N ALA A 50 -9.10 -2.15 -8.20
CA ALA A 50 -10.01 -1.81 -7.12
C ALA A 50 -10.08 -0.30 -6.89
N LEU A 51 -8.95 0.41 -6.97
CA LEU A 51 -8.91 1.87 -6.88
C LEU A 51 -9.72 2.53 -8.01
N GLU A 52 -9.49 2.13 -9.26
CA GLU A 52 -10.19 2.72 -10.41
C GLU A 52 -11.72 2.66 -10.26
N GLU A 53 -12.23 1.57 -9.70
CA GLU A 53 -13.67 1.43 -9.47
C GLU A 53 -14.14 2.23 -8.26
N VAL A 54 -13.43 2.15 -7.11
CA VAL A 54 -13.86 2.83 -5.88
C VAL A 54 -13.85 4.35 -6.00
N LEU A 55 -13.05 4.93 -6.90
CA LEU A 55 -13.08 6.37 -7.16
C LEU A 55 -14.47 6.88 -7.55
N ASN A 56 -15.30 6.05 -8.17
CA ASN A 56 -16.69 6.41 -8.52
C ASN A 56 -17.62 6.41 -7.30
N ASP A 57 -17.23 5.77 -6.21
CA ASP A 57 -18.01 5.66 -4.97
C ASP A 57 -17.66 6.78 -3.98
N ILE A 58 -16.53 7.47 -4.16
CA ILE A 58 -16.07 8.57 -3.28
C ILE A 58 -16.91 9.81 -3.59
N LYS A 59 -17.85 10.13 -2.67
CA LYS A 59 -18.80 11.26 -2.79
C LYS A 59 -19.01 11.91 -1.44
N VAL A 60 -19.45 13.17 -1.47
CA VAL A 60 -19.90 13.87 -0.26
C VAL A 60 -21.01 13.07 0.44
N GLY A 61 -20.83 12.84 1.73
CA GLY A 61 -21.79 12.13 2.58
C GLY A 61 -21.55 10.63 2.74
N VAL A 62 -20.67 10.01 1.93
CA VAL A 62 -20.22 8.62 2.13
C VAL A 62 -19.21 8.58 3.29
N THR A 63 -19.23 7.53 4.09
CA THR A 63 -18.32 7.39 5.23
C THR A 63 -16.96 6.80 4.82
N GLU A 64 -15.93 7.11 5.60
CA GLU A 64 -14.59 6.52 5.46
C GLU A 64 -14.67 4.97 5.48
N LYS A 65 -15.50 4.44 6.38
CA LYS A 65 -15.71 2.99 6.56
C LYS A 65 -16.39 2.32 5.36
N GLU A 66 -17.34 2.98 4.72
CA GLU A 66 -17.99 2.48 3.50
C GLU A 66 -16.97 2.34 2.35
N ILE A 67 -16.10 3.34 2.18
CA ILE A 67 -15.05 3.27 1.15
C ILE A 67 -14.03 2.18 1.46
N ALA A 68 -13.62 2.01 2.72
CA ALA A 68 -12.71 0.93 3.13
C ALA A 68 -13.32 -0.45 2.87
N ALA A 69 -14.60 -0.63 3.21
CA ALA A 69 -15.34 -1.86 2.94
C ALA A 69 -15.46 -2.15 1.43
N ARG A 70 -15.70 -1.09 0.63
CA ARG A 70 -15.78 -1.22 -0.82
C ARG A 70 -14.44 -1.60 -1.44
N LEU A 71 -13.32 -1.00 -1.03
CA LEU A 71 -11.97 -1.39 -1.45
C LEU A 71 -11.69 -2.86 -1.13
N THR A 72 -11.97 -3.29 0.10
CA THR A 72 -11.81 -4.69 0.52
C THR A 72 -12.60 -5.63 -0.37
N TYR A 73 -13.88 -5.32 -0.61
CA TYR A 73 -14.73 -6.13 -1.49
C TYR A 73 -14.15 -6.21 -2.90
N LEU A 74 -13.74 -5.09 -3.48
CA LEU A 74 -13.22 -5.04 -4.85
C LEU A 74 -11.93 -5.82 -5.01
N MET A 75 -10.98 -5.69 -4.07
CA MET A 75 -9.74 -6.46 -4.12
C MET A 75 -10.00 -7.97 -4.06
N LEU A 76 -10.90 -8.42 -3.18
CA LEU A 76 -11.31 -9.83 -3.12
C LEU A 76 -12.04 -10.26 -4.41
N HIS A 77 -12.91 -9.41 -4.95
CA HIS A 77 -13.63 -9.67 -6.20
C HIS A 77 -12.68 -9.86 -7.39
N TYR A 78 -11.59 -9.10 -7.43
CA TYR A 78 -10.57 -9.18 -8.48
C TYR A 78 -9.51 -10.27 -8.25
N GLY A 79 -9.69 -11.11 -7.23
CA GLY A 79 -8.91 -12.32 -7.04
C GLY A 79 -7.81 -12.23 -5.98
N ALA A 80 -7.83 -11.24 -5.11
CA ALA A 80 -6.97 -11.24 -3.94
C ALA A 80 -7.37 -12.36 -2.96
N GLU A 81 -6.38 -12.99 -2.34
CA GLU A 81 -6.58 -13.98 -1.27
C GLU A 81 -7.06 -13.31 0.03
N ASN A 82 -6.49 -12.15 0.33
CA ASN A 82 -6.79 -11.35 1.51
C ASN A 82 -6.20 -9.95 1.36
N MET A 83 -6.45 -9.08 2.34
CA MET A 83 -5.76 -7.80 2.46
C MET A 83 -4.35 -8.02 3.01
N SER A 84 -3.37 -7.21 2.56
CA SER A 84 -2.01 -7.21 3.11
C SER A 84 -1.99 -6.68 4.54
N PHE A 85 -2.88 -5.73 4.82
CA PHE A 85 -3.15 -5.08 6.10
C PHE A 85 -4.57 -4.49 6.07
N ASP A 86 -5.10 -4.09 7.22
CA ASP A 86 -6.40 -3.44 7.29
C ASP A 86 -6.39 -2.12 6.50
N PRO A 87 -7.23 -1.94 5.47
CA PRO A 87 -7.23 -0.73 4.67
C PRO A 87 -7.49 0.53 5.52
N ILE A 88 -6.66 1.53 5.32
CA ILE A 88 -6.81 2.86 5.90
C ILE A 88 -7.52 3.74 4.89
N VAL A 89 -8.66 4.30 5.26
CA VAL A 89 -9.37 5.33 4.49
C VAL A 89 -9.72 6.45 5.44
N VAL A 90 -9.13 7.61 5.25
CA VAL A 90 -9.27 8.77 6.13
C VAL A 90 -9.50 10.04 5.32
N SER A 91 -10.32 10.96 5.83
CA SER A 91 -10.74 12.14 5.09
C SER A 91 -10.58 13.44 5.88
N GLY A 92 -10.40 14.58 5.19
CA GLY A 92 -10.26 15.89 5.77
C GLY A 92 -9.18 15.92 6.87
N ALA A 93 -9.50 16.38 8.08
CA ALA A 93 -8.54 16.44 9.19
C ALA A 93 -7.98 15.06 9.60
N ASN A 94 -8.71 13.96 9.33
CA ASN A 94 -8.20 12.62 9.60
C ASN A 94 -7.06 12.22 8.66
N SER A 95 -6.96 12.81 7.47
CA SER A 95 -5.87 12.52 6.50
C SER A 95 -4.48 12.86 7.02
N SER A 96 -4.38 13.62 8.11
CA SER A 96 -3.10 13.88 8.79
C SER A 96 -2.61 12.72 9.67
N LYS A 97 -3.43 11.69 9.85
CA LYS A 97 -3.11 10.53 10.72
C LYS A 97 -2.57 9.38 9.87
N PRO A 98 -1.27 9.06 9.95
CA PRO A 98 -0.67 8.01 9.11
C PRO A 98 -1.23 6.60 9.38
N HIS A 99 -1.77 6.36 10.57
CA HIS A 99 -2.41 5.10 10.96
C HIS A 99 -3.85 5.34 11.41
N GLY A 100 -4.58 6.15 10.65
CA GLY A 100 -5.99 6.42 10.92
C GLY A 100 -6.85 5.19 10.66
N VAL A 101 -7.85 4.96 11.52
CA VAL A 101 -8.81 3.88 11.34
C VAL A 101 -10.06 4.45 10.67
N PRO A 102 -10.55 3.83 9.58
CA PRO A 102 -11.79 4.26 8.93
C PRO A 102 -12.98 4.23 9.89
N GLY A 103 -13.69 5.35 9.99
CA GLY A 103 -14.81 5.52 10.91
C GLY A 103 -16.10 5.92 10.23
N GLU A 104 -17.07 6.33 11.05
CA GLU A 104 -18.36 6.84 10.61
C GLU A 104 -18.30 8.32 10.15
N LYS A 105 -17.10 8.92 10.10
CA LYS A 105 -16.90 10.26 9.56
C LYS A 105 -17.29 10.26 8.09
N THR A 106 -18.17 11.18 7.72
CA THR A 106 -18.57 11.40 6.33
C THR A 106 -17.57 12.28 5.61
N ILE A 107 -17.31 11.95 4.37
CA ILE A 107 -16.49 12.73 3.43
C ILE A 107 -17.21 14.03 3.10
N GLY A 108 -16.53 15.16 3.22
CA GLY A 108 -17.02 16.49 2.90
C GLY A 108 -16.52 17.02 1.57
N ALA A 109 -17.21 18.03 1.03
CA ALA A 109 -16.69 18.80 -0.11
C ALA A 109 -15.42 19.56 0.30
N GLY A 110 -14.38 19.50 -0.50
CA GLY A 110 -13.07 20.06 -0.20
C GLY A 110 -12.17 19.19 0.67
N ASP A 111 -12.61 17.99 1.05
CA ASP A 111 -11.75 17.06 1.78
C ASP A 111 -10.72 16.39 0.85
N PHE A 112 -9.50 16.17 1.36
CA PHE A 112 -8.68 15.08 0.87
C PHE A 112 -9.20 13.76 1.44
N VAL A 113 -9.18 12.72 0.63
CA VAL A 113 -9.38 11.33 1.03
C VAL A 113 -8.09 10.59 0.76
N THR A 114 -7.41 10.17 1.83
CA THR A 114 -6.20 9.36 1.75
C THR A 114 -6.58 7.91 1.99
N MET A 115 -6.22 7.07 1.03
CA MET A 115 -6.46 5.64 1.05
C MET A 115 -5.12 4.92 1.02
N ASP A 116 -4.87 4.07 2.02
CA ASP A 116 -3.69 3.21 2.11
C ASP A 116 -4.17 1.76 2.22
N PHE A 117 -3.82 0.97 1.23
CA PHE A 117 -4.41 -0.36 1.03
C PHE A 117 -3.49 -1.24 0.18
N GLY A 118 -3.68 -2.53 0.31
CA GLY A 118 -3.00 -3.53 -0.48
C GLY A 118 -3.62 -4.90 -0.28
N CYS A 119 -3.23 -5.84 -1.11
CA CYS A 119 -3.77 -7.19 -1.07
C CYS A 119 -2.69 -8.25 -1.25
N ILE A 120 -3.06 -9.49 -0.97
CA ILE A 120 -2.23 -10.68 -1.12
C ILE A 120 -2.66 -11.43 -2.37
N TYR A 121 -1.69 -11.79 -3.20
CA TYR A 121 -1.87 -12.66 -4.34
C TYR A 121 -0.75 -13.71 -4.39
N ASP A 122 -1.12 -14.99 -4.39
CA ASP A 122 -0.21 -16.15 -4.33
C ASP A 122 0.88 -15.99 -3.24
N GLY A 123 0.45 -15.52 -2.04
CA GLY A 123 1.31 -15.29 -0.88
C GLY A 123 2.16 -14.01 -0.92
N TYR A 124 2.08 -13.18 -1.96
CA TYR A 124 2.82 -11.92 -2.09
C TYR A 124 1.91 -10.71 -1.89
N CYS A 125 2.44 -9.71 -1.18
CA CYS A 125 1.69 -8.51 -0.78
C CYS A 125 1.94 -7.34 -1.73
N SER A 126 0.89 -6.58 -2.03
CA SER A 126 0.99 -5.20 -2.50
C SER A 126 0.74 -4.21 -1.37
N ASP A 127 1.18 -2.98 -1.58
CA ASP A 127 1.04 -1.86 -0.65
C ASP A 127 1.06 -0.56 -1.45
N MET A 128 0.00 0.24 -1.34
CA MET A 128 -0.11 1.50 -2.07
C MET A 128 -0.95 2.53 -1.34
N THR A 129 -0.47 3.78 -1.35
CA THR A 129 -1.24 4.93 -0.84
C THR A 129 -1.65 5.85 -1.98
N ARG A 130 -2.89 6.33 -1.97
CA ARG A 130 -3.42 7.34 -2.88
C ARG A 130 -4.22 8.38 -2.12
N THR A 131 -4.04 9.63 -2.53
CA THR A 131 -4.83 10.75 -2.00
C THR A 131 -5.58 11.41 -3.14
N VAL A 132 -6.88 11.59 -2.97
CA VAL A 132 -7.75 12.26 -3.93
C VAL A 132 -8.49 13.41 -3.24
N ALA A 133 -8.92 14.39 -4.03
CA ALA A 133 -9.72 15.51 -3.54
C ALA A 133 -11.18 15.34 -3.93
N VAL A 134 -12.09 15.73 -3.05
CA VAL A 134 -13.52 15.72 -3.32
C VAL A 134 -14.02 17.14 -3.55
N GLY A 135 -14.31 17.46 -4.81
CA GLY A 135 -14.64 18.80 -5.23
C GLY A 135 -13.39 19.67 -5.49
N HIS A 136 -13.30 20.84 -4.89
CA HIS A 136 -12.18 21.77 -5.09
C HIS A 136 -11.17 21.69 -3.96
N VAL A 137 -9.91 21.95 -4.27
CA VAL A 137 -8.82 22.11 -3.30
C VAL A 137 -8.44 23.57 -3.17
N THR A 138 -7.95 23.96 -2.00
CA THR A 138 -7.33 25.27 -1.80
C THR A 138 -5.90 25.29 -2.30
N ASP A 139 -5.34 26.47 -2.56
CA ASP A 139 -3.94 26.61 -2.95
C ASP A 139 -2.96 26.06 -1.89
N GLU A 140 -3.34 26.15 -0.61
CA GLU A 140 -2.57 25.56 0.49
C GLU A 140 -2.57 24.02 0.39
N MET A 141 -3.72 23.41 0.19
CA MET A 141 -3.83 21.95 0.01
C MET A 141 -3.04 21.48 -1.20
N GLN A 142 -3.12 22.20 -2.32
CA GLN A 142 -2.33 21.89 -3.52
C GLN A 142 -0.83 21.97 -3.22
N THR A 143 -0.39 22.99 -2.50
CA THR A 143 1.02 23.18 -2.13
C THR A 143 1.53 22.04 -1.26
N VAL A 144 0.74 21.58 -0.28
CA VAL A 144 1.08 20.43 0.57
C VAL A 144 1.17 19.16 -0.27
N TYR A 145 0.18 18.91 -1.12
CA TYR A 145 0.16 17.75 -2.00
C TYR A 145 1.39 17.69 -2.91
N ASP A 146 1.71 18.78 -3.60
CA ASP A 146 2.87 18.87 -4.50
C ASP A 146 4.19 18.70 -3.74
N THR A 147 4.27 19.19 -2.51
CA THR A 147 5.45 19.00 -1.65
C THR A 147 5.69 17.54 -1.33
N VAL A 148 4.64 16.81 -0.94
CA VAL A 148 4.71 15.37 -0.66
C VAL A 148 5.04 14.58 -1.91
N LEU A 149 4.39 14.88 -3.04
CA LEU A 149 4.66 14.24 -4.33
C LEU A 149 6.12 14.42 -4.76
N ASN A 150 6.64 15.64 -4.68
CA ASN A 150 8.03 15.92 -5.03
C ASN A 150 9.02 15.17 -4.12
N ALA A 151 8.72 15.07 -2.82
CA ALA A 151 9.53 14.30 -1.88
C ALA A 151 9.52 12.80 -2.21
N GLN A 152 8.36 12.24 -2.55
CA GLN A 152 8.22 10.85 -2.97
C GLN A 152 9.04 10.56 -4.25
N LEU A 153 8.90 11.39 -5.28
CA LEU A 153 9.64 11.24 -6.53
C LEU A 153 11.15 11.35 -6.32
N ALA A 154 11.59 12.26 -5.46
CA ALA A 154 13.01 12.37 -5.07
C ALA A 154 13.50 11.12 -4.33
N GLY A 155 12.68 10.53 -3.46
CA GLY A 155 12.96 9.26 -2.78
C GLY A 155 13.14 8.11 -3.76
N ILE A 156 12.20 7.94 -4.70
CA ILE A 156 12.29 6.91 -5.76
C ILE A 156 13.58 7.08 -6.58
N ALA A 157 13.88 8.31 -7.01
CA ALA A 157 15.09 8.61 -7.77
C ALA A 157 16.39 8.35 -6.96
N ALA A 158 16.35 8.52 -5.63
CA ALA A 158 17.49 8.22 -4.76
C ALA A 158 17.69 6.71 -4.58
N CYS A 159 16.62 5.92 -4.47
CA CYS A 159 16.68 4.47 -4.45
C CYS A 159 17.33 3.91 -5.70
N LEU A 160 16.94 4.41 -6.88
CA LEU A 160 17.50 3.99 -8.16
C LEU A 160 19.00 4.31 -8.28
N ARG A 161 19.47 5.44 -7.72
CA ARG A 161 20.87 5.89 -7.79
C ARG A 161 21.83 5.15 -6.86
N ARG A 162 21.38 4.68 -5.69
CA ARG A 162 22.25 4.09 -4.65
C ARG A 162 22.54 2.60 -4.81
N GLY A 163 22.21 1.97 -5.95
CA GLY A 163 22.52 0.56 -6.18
C GLY A 163 21.53 -0.41 -5.48
N VAL A 164 20.48 0.07 -4.80
CA VAL A 164 19.27 -0.71 -4.56
C VAL A 164 18.69 -1.19 -5.90
N ALA A 165 19.05 -0.48 -6.98
CA ALA A 165 18.89 -0.90 -8.36
C ALA A 165 19.49 -2.29 -8.70
N GLN A 166 20.29 -2.89 -7.85
CA GLN A 166 20.79 -4.24 -8.11
C GLN A 166 19.73 -5.29 -7.76
N ALA A 167 18.90 -5.02 -6.76
CA ALA A 167 17.69 -5.81 -6.47
C ALA A 167 16.51 -5.45 -7.39
N LEU A 168 16.48 -4.22 -7.89
CA LEU A 168 15.46 -3.69 -8.81
C LEU A 168 15.87 -3.76 -10.29
N ARG A 169 16.84 -4.57 -10.67
CA ARG A 169 17.31 -4.72 -12.06
C ARG A 169 16.29 -5.34 -13.01
N SER A 170 15.13 -5.78 -12.53
CA SER A 170 14.05 -6.11 -13.41
C SER A 170 13.38 -4.83 -13.93
N PRO A 171 13.32 -4.60 -15.25
CA PRO A 171 12.56 -3.50 -15.85
C PRO A 171 11.09 -3.50 -15.41
N ARG A 172 10.56 -4.65 -15.02
CA ARG A 172 9.19 -4.83 -14.51
C ARG A 172 9.00 -4.27 -13.11
N LEU A 173 9.98 -4.44 -12.20
CA LEU A 173 9.96 -3.81 -10.87
C LEU A 173 10.10 -2.29 -10.95
N TYR A 174 10.93 -1.81 -11.87
CA TYR A 174 11.01 -0.38 -12.17
C TYR A 174 9.66 0.17 -12.59
N ASN A 175 8.96 -0.54 -13.48
CA ASN A 175 7.61 -0.17 -13.90
C ASN A 175 6.59 -0.29 -12.76
N ALA A 176 6.65 -1.31 -11.90
CA ALA A 176 5.75 -1.43 -10.76
C ALA A 176 5.97 -0.31 -9.71
N ALA A 177 7.23 0.02 -9.39
CA ALA A 177 7.57 1.14 -8.54
C ALA A 177 7.24 2.50 -9.18
N TYR A 178 7.36 2.61 -10.50
CA TYR A 178 7.06 3.83 -11.27
C TYR A 178 5.55 4.01 -11.46
N PHE A 179 4.81 2.92 -11.69
CA PHE A 179 3.34 2.96 -11.80
C PHE A 179 2.64 3.03 -10.44
N GLY A 180 3.27 2.58 -9.35
CA GLY A 180 2.82 2.88 -7.99
C GLY A 180 2.79 4.39 -7.70
N GLY A 181 3.51 5.20 -8.48
CA GLY A 181 3.49 6.67 -8.45
C GLY A 181 2.72 7.33 -9.58
N CYS A 182 2.10 6.57 -10.48
CA CYS A 182 1.38 7.18 -11.60
C CYS A 182 0.07 7.81 -11.12
N PHE A 183 0.17 9.06 -10.70
CA PHE A 183 -0.96 9.98 -10.78
C PHE A 183 -1.28 10.12 -12.27
N SER A 184 -2.28 9.40 -12.76
CA SER A 184 -2.91 9.82 -13.99
C SER A 184 -3.51 11.20 -13.75
N GLU A 185 -3.44 12.11 -14.72
CA GLU A 185 -4.13 13.40 -14.72
C GLU A 185 -5.64 13.27 -14.42
N ARG A 186 -6.18 12.06 -14.41
CA ARG A 186 -7.54 11.71 -13.98
C ARG A 186 -7.79 11.78 -12.47
N ALA A 187 -6.76 11.83 -11.61
CA ALA A 187 -6.95 12.03 -10.17
C ALA A 187 -7.57 13.40 -9.84
N PHE A 188 -7.57 14.33 -10.78
CA PHE A 188 -8.26 15.61 -10.72
C PHE A 188 -9.60 15.64 -11.47
N SER A 189 -10.10 14.52 -11.98
CA SER A 189 -11.44 14.50 -12.55
C SER A 189 -12.44 14.50 -11.41
N PHE A 190 -12.99 15.64 -11.18
CA PHE A 190 -14.07 15.96 -10.25
C PHE A 190 -15.17 14.89 -10.27
N ALA A 191 -15.40 14.22 -9.14
CA ALA A 191 -16.69 13.61 -8.86
C ALA A 191 -17.68 14.76 -8.65
N GLY A 192 -18.33 15.20 -9.75
CA GLY A 192 -19.42 16.16 -9.76
C GLY A 192 -20.73 15.52 -9.37
#